data_0126d19096c8550f61040ecd0c3a898b
#
_entry.id   0126d19096c8550f61040ecd0c3a898b
#
_cell.length_a   1.000
_cell.length_b   1.000
_cell.length_c   1.000
_cell.angle_alpha   90.00
_cell.angle_beta   90.00
_cell.angle_gamma   90.00
#
_symmetry.space_group_name_H-M   'P 1'
#
loop_
_entity.id
_entity.type
_entity.pdbx_description
1 polymer ?
#
loop_
_entity_poly.entity_id
_entity_poly.type
_entity_poly.pdbx_seq_one_letter_code
_entity_poly.pdbx_strand_id
1 'polypeptide(L)'
;MKPTGDILRLEYLPASRVCQHAHDEQDSALGGVCFSHPAISHDTVGLPLVAVDMRLPAGQEAICEVWHSQEPLHSGRHGHIRYRQGKTLLFGCLTLEEAAGDRPLDSRAPLQVATETAYQSVFELLESSGYNAVLRFWNYFPAIN
;
A
#
# COMPACT_ATOMS: atom_id res chain seq x y z
N MET A 1 -34.62 -7.60 5.88
CA MET A 1 -33.39 -6.92 6.26
C MET A 1 -32.24 -7.64 5.55
N LYS A 2 -31.65 -7.03 4.51
CA LYS A 2 -30.46 -7.62 3.87
C LYS A 2 -29.32 -7.58 4.89
N PRO A 3 -28.55 -8.66 5.07
CA PRO A 3 -27.36 -8.58 5.88
C PRO A 3 -26.48 -7.50 5.27
N THR A 4 -26.03 -6.57 6.08
CA THR A 4 -24.99 -5.60 5.73
C THR A 4 -23.73 -6.43 5.49
N GLY A 5 -23.46 -6.74 4.22
CA GLY A 5 -22.21 -7.41 3.85
C GLY A 5 -21.05 -6.56 4.31
N ASP A 6 -19.99 -7.19 4.77
CA ASP A 6 -18.78 -6.50 5.20
C ASP A 6 -18.31 -5.56 4.09
N ILE A 7 -18.24 -4.26 4.38
CA ILE A 7 -17.80 -3.23 3.43
C ILE A 7 -16.35 -3.49 2.99
N LEU A 8 -15.57 -4.14 3.84
CA LEU A 8 -14.16 -4.43 3.66
C LEU A 8 -13.90 -5.94 3.81
N ARG A 9 -13.25 -6.55 2.83
CA ARG A 9 -12.83 -7.96 2.84
C ARG A 9 -11.33 -8.05 2.64
N LEU A 10 -10.68 -8.92 3.38
CA LEU A 10 -9.28 -9.29 3.20
C LEU A 10 -9.19 -10.66 2.54
N GLU A 11 -8.31 -10.78 1.55
CA GLU A 11 -8.00 -12.03 0.88
C GLU A 11 -6.49 -12.26 0.84
N TYR A 12 -6.09 -13.52 1.05
CA TYR A 12 -4.69 -13.93 0.92
C TYR A 12 -4.51 -14.70 -0.38
N LEU A 13 -3.63 -14.23 -1.23
CA LEU A 13 -3.37 -14.79 -2.55
C LEU A 13 -1.90 -15.13 -2.73
N PRO A 14 -1.57 -16.24 -3.39
CA PRO A 14 -0.22 -16.45 -3.89
C PRO A 14 0.19 -15.30 -4.81
N ALA A 15 1.43 -14.86 -4.71
CA ALA A 15 1.95 -13.75 -5.50
C ALA A 15 1.80 -13.98 -7.02
N SER A 16 1.95 -15.22 -7.47
CA SER A 16 1.74 -15.63 -8.86
C SER A 16 0.31 -15.36 -9.38
N ARG A 17 -0.67 -15.29 -8.48
CA ARG A 17 -2.07 -15.06 -8.85
C ARG A 17 -2.51 -13.60 -8.75
N VAL A 18 -1.73 -12.75 -8.09
CA VAL A 18 -2.15 -11.34 -7.86
C VAL A 18 -2.36 -10.59 -9.15
N CYS A 19 -1.49 -10.76 -10.15
CA CYS A 19 -1.65 -10.11 -11.45
C CYS A 19 -2.94 -10.55 -12.16
N GLN A 20 -3.28 -11.83 -12.10
CA GLN A 20 -4.49 -12.37 -12.71
C GLN A 20 -5.73 -11.94 -11.95
N HIS A 21 -5.68 -12.04 -10.61
CA HIS A 21 -6.78 -11.63 -9.74
C HIS A 21 -7.10 -10.14 -9.87
N ALA A 22 -6.09 -9.29 -10.01
CA ALA A 22 -6.26 -7.87 -10.24
C ALA A 22 -6.99 -7.55 -11.56
N HIS A 23 -6.90 -8.42 -12.56
CA HIS A 23 -7.68 -8.29 -13.79
C HIS A 23 -9.14 -8.74 -13.60
N ASP A 24 -9.35 -9.83 -12.89
CA ASP A 24 -10.68 -10.44 -12.74
C ASP A 24 -11.57 -9.69 -11.74
N GLU A 25 -10.98 -9.16 -10.65
CA GLU A 25 -11.69 -8.44 -9.57
C GLU A 25 -11.21 -6.98 -9.42
N GLN A 26 -10.72 -6.38 -10.48
CA GLN A 26 -10.15 -5.03 -10.46
C GLN A 26 -11.11 -3.98 -9.89
N ASP A 27 -12.40 -4.14 -10.09
CA ASP A 27 -13.40 -3.17 -9.63
C ASP A 27 -13.55 -3.15 -8.11
N SER A 28 -13.27 -4.26 -7.41
CA SER A 28 -13.43 -4.37 -5.97
C SER A 28 -12.13 -4.25 -5.18
N ALA A 29 -10.96 -4.48 -5.78
CA ALA A 29 -9.68 -4.46 -5.08
C ALA A 29 -9.26 -3.03 -4.72
N LEU A 30 -9.10 -2.75 -3.44
CA LEU A 30 -8.59 -1.47 -2.92
C LEU A 30 -7.08 -1.35 -3.08
N GLY A 31 -6.35 -2.41 -2.75
CA GLY A 31 -4.90 -2.45 -2.75
C GLY A 31 -4.38 -3.57 -1.87
N GLY A 32 -3.07 -3.65 -1.68
CA GLY A 32 -2.51 -4.74 -0.89
C GLY A 32 -1.03 -4.65 -0.55
N VAL A 33 -0.56 -5.69 0.11
CA VAL A 33 0.84 -5.88 0.50
C VAL A 33 1.28 -7.28 0.09
N CYS A 34 2.38 -7.37 -0.64
CA CYS A 34 3.01 -8.64 -0.98
C CYS A 34 4.27 -8.85 -0.16
N PHE A 35 4.31 -9.96 0.55
CA PHE A 35 5.47 -10.39 1.33
C PHE A 35 6.34 -11.30 0.45
N SER A 36 7.24 -10.70 -0.32
CA SER A 36 8.08 -11.41 -1.28
C SER A 36 9.27 -10.59 -1.73
N HIS A 37 10.16 -11.24 -2.47
CA HIS A 37 11.14 -10.54 -3.29
C HIS A 37 10.43 -9.63 -4.32
N PRO A 38 10.99 -8.46 -4.68
CA PRO A 38 10.33 -7.35 -5.38
C PRO A 38 9.92 -7.59 -6.85
N ALA A 39 9.46 -8.80 -7.19
CA ALA A 39 9.00 -9.12 -8.54
C ALA A 39 7.60 -8.57 -8.88
N ILE A 40 6.86 -8.11 -7.88
CA ILE A 40 5.50 -7.58 -8.07
C ILE A 40 5.52 -6.11 -7.70
N SER A 41 5.30 -5.26 -8.70
CA SER A 41 5.17 -3.82 -8.51
C SER A 41 3.77 -3.35 -8.85
N HIS A 42 3.41 -2.18 -8.34
CA HIS A 42 2.20 -1.48 -8.72
C HIS A 42 2.05 -1.34 -10.25
N ASP A 43 3.15 -1.06 -10.94
CA ASP A 43 3.11 -0.86 -12.39
C ASP A 43 2.71 -2.13 -13.15
N THR A 44 2.94 -3.29 -12.54
CA THR A 44 2.56 -4.58 -13.13
C THR A 44 1.08 -4.92 -12.89
N VAL A 45 0.51 -4.46 -11.77
CA VAL A 45 -0.81 -4.90 -11.30
C VAL A 45 -1.88 -3.82 -11.43
N GLY A 46 -1.48 -2.55 -11.54
CA GLY A 46 -2.41 -1.42 -11.62
C GLY A 46 -3.13 -1.09 -10.30
N LEU A 47 -2.77 -1.75 -9.19
CA LEU A 47 -3.29 -1.52 -7.85
C LEU A 47 -2.25 -0.82 -6.98
N PRO A 48 -2.66 -0.02 -5.96
CA PRO A 48 -1.73 0.39 -4.91
C PRO A 48 -1.25 -0.84 -4.14
N LEU A 49 -0.04 -1.28 -4.45
CA LEU A 49 0.56 -2.48 -3.92
C LEU A 49 1.96 -2.17 -3.39
N VAL A 50 2.26 -2.62 -2.18
CA VAL A 50 3.58 -2.58 -1.58
C VAL A 50 4.19 -3.97 -1.59
N ALA A 51 5.41 -4.09 -2.10
CA ALA A 51 6.22 -5.29 -1.93
C ALA A 51 7.14 -5.12 -0.73
N VAL A 52 6.99 -5.99 0.26
CA VAL A 52 7.89 -6.07 1.43
C VAL A 52 8.89 -7.17 1.17
N ASP A 53 10.17 -6.81 1.09
CA ASP A 53 11.25 -7.78 0.89
C ASP A 53 11.40 -8.66 2.13
N MET A 54 10.92 -9.88 2.02
CA MET A 54 11.03 -10.89 3.07
C MET A 54 11.69 -12.15 2.51
N ARG A 55 12.68 -12.66 3.24
CA ARG A 55 13.26 -13.97 2.93
C ARG A 55 12.25 -15.06 3.27
N LEU A 56 11.78 -15.75 2.25
CA LEU A 56 10.90 -16.89 2.42
C LEU A 56 11.74 -18.18 2.57
N PRO A 57 11.28 -19.14 3.36
CA PRO A 57 11.85 -20.47 3.36
C PRO A 57 11.87 -21.11 1.97
N ALA A 58 12.85 -21.93 1.70
CA ALA A 58 12.97 -22.60 0.40
C ALA A 58 11.69 -23.39 0.06
N GLY A 59 11.16 -23.18 -1.15
CA GLY A 59 9.96 -23.86 -1.65
C GLY A 59 8.63 -23.21 -1.21
N GLN A 60 8.65 -22.11 -0.47
CA GLN A 60 7.44 -21.36 -0.17
C GLN A 60 7.21 -20.26 -1.21
N GLU A 61 5.97 -20.14 -1.67
CA GLU A 61 5.53 -19.05 -2.52
C GLU A 61 5.19 -17.83 -1.67
N ALA A 62 5.52 -16.66 -2.19
CA ALA A 62 5.13 -15.40 -1.60
C ALA A 62 3.61 -15.22 -1.53
N ILE A 63 3.14 -14.63 -0.45
CA ILE A 63 1.72 -14.35 -0.21
C ILE A 63 1.49 -12.85 -0.24
N CYS A 64 0.41 -12.46 -0.88
CA CYS A 64 -0.08 -11.09 -0.88
C CYS A 64 -1.40 -11.01 -0.10
N GLU A 65 -1.52 -9.98 0.72
CA GLU A 65 -2.78 -9.54 1.31
C GLU A 65 -3.42 -8.54 0.37
N VAL A 66 -4.64 -8.83 -0.08
CA VAL A 66 -5.41 -7.92 -0.94
C VAL A 66 -6.69 -7.52 -0.22
N TRP A 67 -6.90 -6.23 -0.11
CA TRP A 67 -8.09 -5.63 0.49
C TRP A 67 -9.10 -5.29 -0.59
N HIS A 68 -10.36 -5.65 -0.36
CA HIS A 68 -11.47 -5.41 -1.27
C HIS A 68 -12.55 -4.57 -0.61
N SER A 69 -13.22 -3.75 -1.41
CA SER A 69 -14.40 -3.01 -1.00
C SER A 69 -15.56 -3.29 -1.95
N GLN A 70 -16.77 -3.24 -1.43
CA GLN A 70 -18.00 -3.34 -2.24
C GLN A 70 -18.41 -1.97 -2.84
N GLU A 71 -17.71 -0.91 -2.49
CA GLU A 71 -17.96 0.41 -3.04
C GLU A 71 -17.36 0.56 -4.44
N PRO A 72 -17.94 1.39 -5.30
CA PRO A 72 -17.27 1.83 -6.52
C PRO A 72 -15.95 2.53 -6.18
N LEU A 73 -14.86 2.10 -6.80
CA LEU A 73 -13.52 2.56 -6.48
C LEU A 73 -12.94 3.43 -7.60
N HIS A 74 -12.21 4.46 -7.21
CA HIS A 74 -11.46 5.34 -8.10
C HIS A 74 -9.98 5.32 -7.74
N SER A 75 -9.13 5.16 -8.73
CA SER A 75 -7.68 5.25 -8.56
C SER A 75 -7.21 6.69 -8.61
N GLY A 76 -6.21 7.02 -7.81
CA GLY A 76 -5.60 8.34 -7.78
C GLY A 76 -4.14 8.30 -7.36
N ARG A 77 -3.52 9.47 -7.47
CA ARG A 77 -2.14 9.71 -7.04
C ARG A 77 -2.04 11.08 -6.37
N HIS A 78 -1.31 11.12 -5.25
CA HIS A 78 -0.96 12.34 -4.55
C HIS A 78 0.55 12.32 -4.23
N GLY A 79 1.33 13.09 -4.96
CA GLY A 79 2.79 13.01 -4.89
C GLY A 79 3.30 11.59 -5.18
N HIS A 80 3.95 11.00 -4.21
CA HIS A 80 4.43 9.61 -4.28
C HIS A 80 3.41 8.58 -3.82
N ILE A 81 2.28 9.00 -3.23
CA ILE A 81 1.23 8.10 -2.79
C ILE A 81 0.39 7.67 -3.98
N ARG A 82 0.21 6.38 -4.14
CA ARG A 82 -0.79 5.79 -5.03
C ARG A 82 -1.92 5.25 -4.17
N TYR A 83 -3.16 5.50 -4.57
CA TYR A 83 -4.31 5.12 -3.78
C TYR A 83 -5.50 4.70 -4.63
N ARG A 84 -6.39 3.96 -4.01
CA ARG A 84 -7.76 3.76 -4.46
C ARG A 84 -8.72 4.17 -3.35
N GLN A 85 -9.80 4.78 -3.74
CA GLN A 85 -10.80 5.27 -2.80
C GLN A 85 -12.22 4.97 -3.26
N GLY A 86 -13.07 4.67 -2.30
CA GLY A 86 -14.51 4.63 -2.46
C GLY A 86 -15.17 5.83 -1.77
N LYS A 87 -16.40 5.69 -1.34
CA LYS A 87 -17.10 6.73 -0.58
C LYS A 87 -16.64 6.82 0.87
N THR A 88 -16.34 5.67 1.48
CA THR A 88 -16.04 5.56 2.92
C THR A 88 -14.62 5.11 3.22
N LEU A 89 -13.95 4.49 2.27
CA LEU A 89 -12.64 3.87 2.45
C LEU A 89 -11.63 4.40 1.42
N LEU A 90 -10.42 4.62 1.88
CA LEU A 90 -9.23 4.88 1.05
C LEU A 90 -8.12 3.91 1.48
N PHE A 91 -7.50 3.26 0.51
CA PHE A 91 -6.26 2.52 0.68
C PHE A 91 -5.17 3.20 -0.14
N GLY A 92 -4.06 3.53 0.48
CA GLY A 92 -2.91 4.15 -0.18
C GLY A 92 -1.61 3.45 0.18
N CYS A 93 -0.64 3.52 -0.72
CA CYS A 93 0.72 3.07 -0.47
C CYS A 93 1.74 4.09 -0.95
N LEU A 94 2.87 4.11 -0.28
CA LEU A 94 4.00 5.01 -0.50
C LEU A 94 5.28 4.25 -0.24
N THR A 95 6.23 4.36 -1.15
CA THR A 95 7.61 3.90 -0.95
C THR A 95 8.54 5.10 -1.15
N LEU A 96 9.37 5.36 -0.16
CA LEU A 96 10.42 6.38 -0.24
C LEU A 96 11.76 5.70 -0.03
N GLU A 97 12.75 6.12 -0.82
CA GLU A 97 14.13 5.74 -0.60
C GLU A 97 14.79 6.73 0.37
N GLU A 98 15.57 6.20 1.31
CA GLU A 98 16.43 7.03 2.12
C GLU A 98 17.50 7.65 1.21
N ALA A 99 17.71 8.95 1.32
CA ALA A 99 18.74 9.62 0.54
C ALA A 99 20.14 9.03 0.86
N ALA A 100 20.67 8.28 -0.08
CA ALA A 100 22.04 7.82 -0.03
C ALA A 100 22.96 8.97 -0.47
N GLY A 101 23.70 9.56 0.45
CA GLY A 101 24.71 10.56 0.10
C GLY A 101 24.85 11.66 1.13
N ASP A 102 25.88 12.46 0.95
CA ASP A 102 26.38 13.51 1.84
C ASP A 102 25.30 14.11 2.73
N ARG A 103 25.55 14.07 4.05
CA ARG A 103 24.67 14.63 5.06
C ARG A 103 24.14 15.98 4.59
N PRO A 104 22.82 16.14 4.43
CA PRO A 104 22.25 17.44 4.17
C PRO A 104 22.69 18.40 5.28
N LEU A 105 22.69 19.67 5.01
CA LEU A 105 22.89 20.75 6.01
C LEU A 105 21.96 20.62 7.23
N ASP A 106 20.96 19.78 7.13
CA ASP A 106 20.04 19.37 8.17
C ASP A 106 20.61 18.14 8.91
N SER A 107 20.83 18.27 10.22
CA SER A 107 21.44 17.25 11.08
C SER A 107 20.55 16.00 11.33
N ARG A 108 19.37 15.91 10.69
CA ARG A 108 18.43 14.81 10.84
C ARG A 108 18.90 13.55 10.11
N ALA A 109 18.62 12.38 10.68
CA ALA A 109 18.90 11.11 10.02
C ALA A 109 18.07 10.96 8.74
N PRO A 110 18.60 10.37 7.65
CA PRO A 110 17.86 10.15 6.40
C PRO A 110 16.50 9.47 6.60
N LEU A 111 16.44 8.47 7.46
CA LEU A 111 15.19 7.79 7.83
C LEU A 111 14.17 8.73 8.48
N GLN A 112 14.64 9.64 9.33
CA GLN A 112 13.75 10.63 9.96
C GLN A 112 13.13 11.55 8.91
N VAL A 113 13.93 12.06 7.97
CA VAL A 113 13.45 12.93 6.88
C VAL A 113 12.44 12.18 6.00
N ALA A 114 12.76 10.95 5.61
CA ALA A 114 11.85 10.13 4.80
C ALA A 114 10.52 9.87 5.54
N THR A 115 10.59 9.56 6.84
CA THR A 115 9.41 9.32 7.66
C THR A 115 8.54 10.57 7.80
N GLU A 116 9.13 11.73 8.09
CA GLU A 116 8.39 12.99 8.16
C GLU A 116 7.72 13.32 6.84
N THR A 117 8.44 13.17 5.72
CA THR A 117 7.91 13.38 4.37
C THR A 117 6.74 12.45 4.08
N ALA A 118 6.86 11.15 4.44
CA ALA A 118 5.81 10.18 4.25
C ALA A 118 4.53 10.56 5.00
N TYR A 119 4.65 10.83 6.29
CA TYR A 119 3.48 11.19 7.12
C TYR A 119 2.85 12.51 6.71
N GLN A 120 3.65 13.52 6.37
CA GLN A 120 3.16 14.79 5.87
C GLN A 120 2.32 14.57 4.59
N SER A 121 2.84 13.83 3.62
CA SER A 121 2.13 13.51 2.38
C SER A 121 0.82 12.74 2.64
N VAL A 122 0.82 11.81 3.59
CA VAL A 122 -0.39 11.05 3.96
C VAL A 122 -1.44 11.96 4.56
N PHE A 123 -1.08 12.84 5.49
CA PHE A 123 -2.04 13.77 6.10
C PHE A 123 -2.58 14.79 5.09
N GLU A 124 -1.76 15.30 4.19
CA GLU A 124 -2.21 16.17 3.09
C GLU A 124 -3.22 15.45 2.18
N LEU A 125 -2.99 14.18 1.84
CA LEU A 125 -3.94 13.39 1.08
C LEU A 125 -5.27 13.22 1.84
N LEU A 126 -5.23 12.84 3.11
CA LEU A 126 -6.42 12.63 3.92
C LEU A 126 -7.25 13.92 4.03
N GLU A 127 -6.58 15.04 4.30
CA GLU A 127 -7.22 16.36 4.42
C GLU A 127 -7.89 16.78 3.10
N SER A 128 -7.18 16.65 1.97
CA SER A 128 -7.69 17.02 0.65
C SER A 128 -8.79 16.07 0.15
N SER A 129 -8.80 14.82 0.61
CA SER A 129 -9.78 13.80 0.21
C SER A 129 -11.00 13.74 1.12
N GLY A 130 -11.00 14.48 2.24
CA GLY A 130 -12.11 14.53 3.18
C GLY A 130 -12.24 13.32 4.11
N TYR A 131 -11.22 12.47 4.20
CA TYR A 131 -11.19 11.39 5.18
C TYR A 131 -10.65 11.91 6.51
N ASN A 132 -11.43 11.74 7.57
CA ASN A 132 -11.16 12.29 8.89
C ASN A 132 -10.67 11.26 9.91
N ALA A 133 -10.51 10.00 9.50
CA ALA A 133 -10.08 8.93 10.39
C ALA A 133 -9.11 8.00 9.67
N VAL A 134 -8.09 7.58 10.39
CA VAL A 134 -7.15 6.54 9.96
C VAL A 134 -7.53 5.25 10.67
N LEU A 135 -7.80 4.19 9.91
CA LEU A 135 -8.07 2.88 10.45
C LEU A 135 -6.77 2.16 10.83
N ARG A 136 -5.76 2.25 9.98
CA ARG A 136 -4.50 1.56 10.18
C ARG A 136 -3.36 2.15 9.37
N PHE A 137 -2.14 2.14 9.96
CA PHE A 137 -0.87 2.31 9.28
C PHE A 137 -0.05 1.03 9.34
N TRP A 138 0.58 0.69 8.22
CA TRP A 138 1.64 -0.31 8.18
C TRP A 138 2.93 0.39 7.76
N ASN A 139 3.96 0.25 8.59
CA ASN A 139 5.27 0.80 8.31
C ASN A 139 6.26 -0.35 8.16
N TYR A 140 6.93 -0.39 7.03
CA TYR A 140 7.96 -1.38 6.75
C TYR A 140 9.28 -0.65 6.53
N PHE A 141 10.27 -0.99 7.35
CA PHE A 141 11.60 -0.41 7.28
C PHE A 141 12.61 -1.51 6.98
N PRO A 142 13.56 -1.31 6.06
CA PRO A 142 14.63 -2.27 5.83
C PRO A 142 15.60 -2.27 7.02
N ALA A 143 16.20 -3.42 7.28
CA ALA A 143 17.31 -3.57 8.24
C ALA A 143 17.04 -3.02 9.65
N ILE A 144 15.83 -3.17 10.16
CA ILE A 144 15.52 -2.92 11.57
C ILE A 144 16.08 -4.09 12.39
N ASN A 145 17.32 -3.99 12.82
CA ASN A 145 17.96 -4.86 13.80
C ASN A 145 18.86 -4.03 14.71
#